data_f01f8bced3dd7d10d43c34d93956c1ea
#
_entry.id   f01f8bced3dd7d10d43c34d93956c1ea
#
_cell.length_a   1.000
_cell.length_b   1.000
_cell.length_c   1.000
_cell.angle_alpha   90.00
_cell.angle_beta   90.00
_cell.angle_gamma   90.00
#
_symmetry.space_group_name_H-M   'P 1'
#
loop_
_entity.id
_entity.type
_entity.pdbx_description
1 polymer ?
#
loop_
_entity_poly.entity_id
_entity_poly.type
_entity_poly.pdbx_seq_one_letter_code
_entity_poly.pdbx_strand_id
1 'polypeptide(L)'
;RIDDVRFLVIRPKGYIAKHVDIPDQNWLEPLNISITYPEGNKFVLNNKELKYEPGMSVVLNIHYEHYVENNSDEDRLHLLVHGKKTKEFYNYVKTFAQP
;
A
#
# COMPACT_ATOMS: atom_id res chain seq x y z
N ARG A 1 16.48 -0.32 -6.35
CA ARG A 1 17.14 -0.79 -5.13
C ARG A 1 16.13 -0.85 -3.99
N ILE A 2 16.10 -1.99 -3.32
CA ILE A 2 15.23 -2.22 -2.17
C ILE A 2 16.02 -1.92 -0.90
N ASP A 3 15.52 -1.01 -0.07
CA ASP A 3 16.19 -0.60 1.16
C ASP A 3 15.45 -1.09 2.42
N ASP A 4 14.16 -1.35 2.34
CA ASP A 4 13.37 -1.77 3.48
C ASP A 4 12.20 -2.62 3.02
N VAL A 5 11.97 -3.72 3.72
CA VAL A 5 10.82 -4.60 3.51
C VAL A 5 10.24 -4.91 4.86
N ARG A 6 8.93 -4.70 5.02
CA ARG A 6 8.26 -4.99 6.29
C ARG A 6 6.84 -5.48 6.06
N PHE A 7 6.37 -6.28 7.00
CA PHE A 7 4.96 -6.64 7.03
C PHE A 7 4.17 -5.58 7.78
N LEU A 8 2.98 -5.32 7.26
CA LEU A 8 2.00 -4.48 7.95
C LEU A 8 0.80 -5.34 8.28
N VAL A 9 0.48 -5.42 9.57
CA VAL A 9 -0.66 -6.20 10.05
C VAL A 9 -1.69 -5.23 10.62
N ILE A 10 -2.91 -5.31 10.09
CA ILE A 10 -4.05 -4.59 10.66
C ILE A 10 -4.93 -5.65 11.32
N ARG A 11 -4.99 -5.62 12.64
CA ARG A 11 -5.75 -6.59 13.43
C ARG A 11 -7.26 -6.46 13.17
N PRO A 12 -8.04 -7.49 13.50
CA PRO A 12 -9.49 -7.41 13.40
C PRO A 12 -10.02 -6.16 14.10
N LYS A 13 -10.90 -5.41 13.40
CA LYS A 13 -11.47 -4.14 13.87
C LYS A 13 -10.46 -3.01 14.03
N GLY A 14 -9.22 -3.23 13.59
CA GLY A 14 -8.18 -2.19 13.60
C GLY A 14 -8.31 -1.24 12.42
N TYR A 15 -7.58 -0.13 12.51
CA TYR A 15 -7.60 0.87 11.45
C TYR A 15 -6.34 1.72 11.49
N ILE A 16 -6.07 2.38 10.38
CA ILE A 16 -5.08 3.46 10.29
C ILE A 16 -5.87 4.71 9.95
N ALA A 17 -5.80 5.72 10.83
CA ALA A 17 -6.55 6.96 10.65
C ALA A 17 -6.12 7.69 9.39
N LYS A 18 -7.03 8.49 8.85
CA LYS A 18 -6.76 9.32 7.68
C LYS A 18 -5.54 10.20 7.91
N HIS A 19 -4.58 10.14 7.00
CA HIS A 19 -3.32 10.89 7.11
C HIS A 19 -2.66 11.06 5.74
N VAL A 20 -1.60 11.86 5.73
CA VAL A 20 -0.75 12.09 4.57
C VAL A 20 0.68 11.80 5.00
N ASP A 21 1.42 11.10 4.16
CA ASP A 21 2.85 10.89 4.39
C ASP A 21 3.65 11.77 3.45
N ILE A 22 4.80 12.26 3.94
CA ILE A 22 5.72 13.06 3.14
C ILE A 22 7.05 12.31 3.09
N PRO A 23 7.23 11.43 2.11
CA PRO A 23 8.47 10.67 2.01
C PRO A 23 9.64 11.56 1.60
N ASP A 24 10.86 11.10 1.92
CA ASP A 24 12.07 11.70 1.43
C ASP A 24 12.05 11.72 -0.11
N GLN A 25 12.58 12.78 -0.71
CA GLN A 25 12.57 12.95 -2.17
C GLN A 25 13.24 11.80 -2.92
N ASN A 26 14.17 11.10 -2.28
CA ASN A 26 14.91 9.99 -2.88
C ASN A 26 14.23 8.65 -2.71
N TRP A 27 13.13 8.59 -1.99
CA TRP A 27 12.43 7.35 -1.73
C TRP A 27 11.29 7.15 -2.71
N LEU A 28 11.10 5.88 -3.04
CA LEU A 28 9.98 5.42 -3.82
C LEU A 28 8.71 5.53 -3.01
N GLU A 29 7.59 5.81 -3.64
CA GLU A 29 6.31 5.51 -3.04
C GLU A 29 6.29 4.01 -2.72
N PRO A 30 5.73 3.60 -1.57
CA PRO A 30 5.78 2.21 -1.18
C PRO A 30 5.07 1.30 -2.18
N LEU A 31 5.71 0.19 -2.51
CA LEU A 31 5.05 -0.90 -3.20
C LEU A 31 4.31 -1.72 -2.14
N ASN A 32 3.01 -1.81 -2.27
CA ASN A 32 2.15 -2.49 -1.31
C ASN A 32 1.64 -3.79 -1.94
N ILE A 33 1.98 -4.92 -1.34
CA ILE A 33 1.57 -6.22 -1.83
C ILE A 33 0.57 -6.82 -0.85
N SER A 34 -0.63 -7.09 -1.32
CA SER A 34 -1.66 -7.71 -0.50
C SER A 34 -1.37 -9.20 -0.34
N ILE A 35 -1.19 -9.66 0.90
CA ILE A 35 -1.04 -11.08 1.20
C ILE A 35 -2.39 -11.66 1.58
N THR A 36 -3.10 -11.01 2.50
CA THR A 36 -4.49 -11.34 2.80
C THR A 36 -5.33 -10.07 2.72
N TYR A 37 -6.53 -10.19 2.25
CA TYR A 37 -7.46 -9.07 2.22
C TYR A 37 -8.87 -9.57 2.51
N PRO A 38 -9.15 -9.86 3.80
CA PRO A 38 -10.46 -10.42 4.19
C PRO A 38 -11.61 -9.47 3.82
N GLU A 39 -12.77 -10.04 3.56
CA GLU A 39 -13.96 -9.26 3.30
C GLU A 39 -14.25 -8.33 4.48
N GLY A 40 -14.62 -7.08 4.21
CA GLY A 40 -14.80 -6.06 5.22
C GLY A 40 -13.61 -5.14 5.39
N ASN A 41 -12.55 -5.35 4.61
CA ASN A 41 -11.42 -4.43 4.57
C ASN A 41 -11.67 -3.30 3.60
N LYS A 42 -11.07 -2.15 3.90
CA LYS A 42 -11.24 -0.96 3.09
C LYS A 42 -9.92 -0.17 3.08
N PHE A 43 -9.47 0.19 1.89
CA PHE A 43 -8.33 1.08 1.70
C PHE A 43 -8.78 2.22 0.83
N VAL A 44 -8.69 3.45 1.34
CA VAL A 44 -9.11 4.66 0.60
C VAL A 44 -7.91 5.56 0.37
N LEU A 45 -7.68 5.92 -0.86
CA LEU A 45 -6.60 6.83 -1.27
C LEU A 45 -7.22 7.95 -2.11
N ASN A 46 -7.01 9.19 -1.68
CA ASN A 46 -7.54 10.36 -2.37
C ASN A 46 -9.05 10.24 -2.66
N ASN A 47 -9.81 9.84 -1.64
CA ASN A 47 -11.26 9.66 -1.68
C ASN A 47 -11.74 8.52 -2.58
N LYS A 48 -10.84 7.64 -3.03
CA LYS A 48 -11.20 6.49 -3.85
C LYS A 48 -10.84 5.21 -3.14
N GLU A 49 -11.77 4.28 -3.08
CA GLU A 49 -11.50 2.97 -2.51
C GLU A 49 -10.70 2.12 -3.49
N LEU A 50 -9.61 1.53 -3.01
CA LEU A 50 -8.81 0.59 -3.78
C LEU A 50 -9.30 -0.82 -3.49
N LYS A 51 -9.66 -1.54 -4.55
CA LYS A 51 -10.15 -2.91 -4.43
C LYS A 51 -8.97 -3.87 -4.51
N TYR A 52 -8.41 -4.20 -3.36
CA TYR A 52 -7.33 -5.18 -3.30
C TYR A 52 -7.82 -6.61 -3.39
N GLU A 53 -6.96 -7.46 -3.93
CA GLU A 53 -7.13 -8.91 -3.89
C GLU A 53 -5.82 -9.54 -3.40
N PRO A 54 -5.86 -10.72 -2.76
CA PRO A 54 -4.62 -11.40 -2.38
C PRO A 54 -3.68 -11.57 -3.56
N GLY A 55 -2.40 -11.25 -3.35
CA GLY A 55 -1.38 -11.30 -4.38
C GLY A 55 -1.25 -10.04 -5.23
N MET A 56 -2.18 -9.12 -5.13
CA MET A 56 -2.16 -7.86 -5.89
C MET A 56 -1.11 -6.92 -5.33
N SER A 57 -0.34 -6.28 -6.21
CA SER A 57 0.66 -5.28 -5.83
C SER A 57 0.32 -3.93 -6.44
N VAL A 58 0.47 -2.87 -5.66
CA VAL A 58 0.14 -1.52 -6.07
C VAL A 58 1.20 -0.56 -5.55
N VAL A 59 1.63 0.38 -6.41
CA VAL A 59 2.44 1.51 -5.98
C VAL A 59 1.51 2.62 -5.53
N LEU A 60 1.68 3.05 -4.29
CA LEU A 60 0.79 4.04 -3.67
C LEU A 60 1.43 5.42 -3.67
N ASN A 61 0.69 6.43 -4.10
CA ASN A 61 1.10 7.81 -3.91
C ASN A 61 0.61 8.29 -2.55
N ILE A 62 1.46 8.13 -1.54
CA ILE A 62 1.13 8.42 -0.15
C ILE A 62 1.11 9.91 0.18
N HIS A 63 1.40 10.77 -0.80
CA HIS A 63 1.20 12.22 -0.65
C HIS A 63 -0.28 12.57 -0.59
N TYR A 64 -1.13 11.75 -1.18
CA TYR A 64 -2.57 11.91 -1.05
C TYR A 64 -3.05 11.38 0.28
N GLU A 65 -4.13 11.95 0.78
CA GLU A 65 -4.76 11.51 2.01
C GLU A 65 -5.26 10.07 1.87
N HIS A 66 -4.95 9.23 2.85
CA HIS A 66 -5.34 7.83 2.81
C HIS A 66 -5.64 7.29 4.20
N TYR A 67 -6.44 6.25 4.25
CA TYR A 67 -6.77 5.54 5.47
C TYR A 67 -7.14 4.09 5.17
N VAL A 68 -7.12 3.27 6.21
CA VAL A 68 -7.38 1.83 6.12
C VAL A 68 -8.27 1.41 7.27
N GLU A 69 -9.23 0.53 6.97
CA GLU A 69 -10.09 -0.07 8.00
C GLU A 69 -10.15 -1.57 7.78
N ASN A 70 -10.05 -2.34 8.86
CA ASN A 70 -10.25 -3.78 8.83
C ASN A 70 -11.48 -4.10 9.69
N ASN A 71 -12.64 -4.19 9.05
CA ASN A 71 -13.89 -4.50 9.73
C ASN A 71 -14.20 -6.01 9.73
N SER A 72 -13.20 -6.84 9.42
CA SER A 72 -13.33 -8.29 9.44
C SER A 72 -12.92 -8.87 10.80
N ASP A 73 -13.05 -10.18 10.93
CA ASP A 73 -12.61 -10.91 12.10
C ASP A 73 -11.23 -11.57 11.92
N GLU A 74 -10.54 -11.24 10.83
CA GLU A 74 -9.24 -11.78 10.48
C GLU A 74 -8.21 -10.67 10.33
N ASP A 75 -6.93 -11.02 10.53
CA ASP A 75 -5.83 -10.08 10.28
C ASP A 75 -5.75 -9.76 8.79
N ARG A 76 -5.51 -8.47 8.48
CA ARG A 76 -5.14 -8.05 7.14
C ARG A 76 -3.62 -7.95 7.09
N LEU A 77 -2.99 -8.69 6.20
CA LEU A 77 -1.54 -8.74 6.09
C LEU A 77 -1.09 -8.22 4.73
N HIS A 78 -0.21 -7.22 4.75
CA HIS A 78 0.40 -6.66 3.55
C HIS A 78 1.91 -6.64 3.70
N LEU A 79 2.60 -6.68 2.57
CA LEU A 79 4.05 -6.51 2.51
C LEU A 79 4.33 -5.14 1.91
N LEU A 80 5.08 -4.32 2.64
CA LEU A 80 5.50 -3.01 2.16
C LEU A 80 6.95 -3.06 1.75
N VAL A 81 7.24 -2.58 0.55
CA VAL A 81 8.59 -2.53 -0.01
C VAL A 81 8.95 -1.09 -0.30
N HIS A 82 10.00 -0.61 0.32
CA HIS A 82 10.53 0.73 0.11
C HIS A 82 11.90 0.65 -0.54
N GLY A 83 12.18 1.59 -1.43
CA GLY A 83 13.48 1.64 -2.08
C GLY A 83 13.70 2.96 -2.79
N LYS A 84 14.88 3.08 -3.41
CA LYS A 84 15.21 4.27 -4.18
C LYS A 84 14.57 4.19 -5.56
N LYS A 85 14.12 5.35 -6.04
CA LYS A 85 13.57 5.47 -7.38
C LYS A 85 14.68 5.25 -8.40
N THR A 86 14.44 4.31 -9.32
CA THR A 86 15.35 4.04 -10.43
C THR A 86 14.59 4.13 -11.75
N LYS A 87 15.34 4.33 -12.83
CA LYS A 87 14.76 4.39 -14.17
C LYS A 87 14.09 3.05 -14.52
N GLU A 88 14.74 1.95 -14.18
CA GLU A 88 14.20 0.61 -14.42
C GLU A 88 12.89 0.40 -13.67
N PHE A 89 12.82 0.86 -12.44
CA PHE A 89 11.58 0.76 -11.66
C PHE A 89 10.45 1.53 -12.31
N TYR A 90 10.70 2.77 -12.75
CA TYR A 90 9.66 3.57 -13.39
C TYR A 90 9.15 2.92 -14.68
N ASN A 91 10.05 2.33 -15.45
CA ASN A 91 9.64 1.61 -16.66
C ASN A 91 8.77 0.41 -16.32
N TYR A 92 9.12 -0.31 -15.28
CA TYR A 92 8.34 -1.44 -14.78
C TYR A 92 6.94 -1.01 -14.33
N VAL A 93 6.87 0.06 -13.55
CA VAL A 93 5.60 0.58 -13.02
C VAL A 93 4.67 1.01 -14.15
N LYS A 94 5.19 1.67 -15.17
CA LYS A 94 4.38 2.06 -16.32
C LYS A 94 3.76 0.88 -17.04
N THR A 95 4.43 -0.27 -16.98
CA THR A 95 3.96 -1.48 -17.68
C THR A 95 2.91 -2.24 -16.86
N PHE A 96 3.07 -2.32 -15.54
CA PHE A 96 2.29 -3.23 -14.71
C PHE A 96 1.42 -2.56 -13.66
N ALA A 97 1.83 -1.43 -13.10
CA ALA A 97 1.06 -0.76 -12.06
C ALA A 97 0.06 0.17 -12.69
N GLN A 98 -1.19 -0.01 -12.33
CA GLN A 98 -2.27 0.85 -12.79
C GLN A 98 -2.59 1.87 -11.71
N PRO A 99 -2.69 3.14 -12.08
CA PRO A 99 -3.10 4.17 -11.14
C PRO A 99 -4.53 3.97 -10.67
#